data_f62c097b13ce40e56e1f70e90b71fa2e
#
_entry.id   f62c097b13ce40e56e1f70e90b71fa2e
#
_cell.length_a   1.000
_cell.length_b   1.000
_cell.length_c   1.000
_cell.angle_alpha   90.00
_cell.angle_beta   90.00
_cell.angle_gamma   90.00
#
_symmetry.space_group_name_H-M   'P 1'
#
loop_
_entity.id
_entity.type
_entity.pdbx_description
1 polymer ?
#
loop_
_entity_poly.entity_id
_entity_poly.type
_entity_poly.pdbx_seq_one_letter_code
_entity_poly.pdbx_strand_id
1 'polypeptide(L)'
;MRVCIYGAGAIGGWIGHGLARAGCRVSVVARGATLQALNADGLRLHQGGELTAQDVTASASPAALGVQDVLVLAVKAPSLPDVAAGIAPLLGPETVVLTAMNGVPWWFLHGFGGELAGGQLASVDPTGALGNAIPADQVVGAVVHASCSVDAPGVVRHHFGRKLILGEPSGQLTPRVQALAAWLAQAGFEAPVSPHIQQDIWFKLWGNMTINPISALTGATTDLILGDPLVLGLVSQVMLEAKAVGARLGITIDQQPEDRHAVTRQLGAFKTSMLQDVQARKPVELDALVGAVRELGQLTGVATPFTDALMGLARLQARGLGLY
;
A
#
# COMPACT_ATOMS: atom_id res chain seq x y z
N MET A 1 19.15 15.15 2.23
CA MET A 1 17.67 15.04 2.20
C MET A 1 17.18 14.47 3.53
N ARG A 2 16.19 15.08 4.16
CA ARG A 2 15.52 14.60 5.37
C ARG A 2 14.32 13.75 4.95
N VAL A 3 14.30 12.50 5.36
CA VAL A 3 13.21 11.58 5.03
C VAL A 3 12.60 11.04 6.30
N CYS A 4 11.29 11.12 6.44
CA CYS A 4 10.59 10.45 7.52
C CYS A 4 9.84 9.23 7.01
N ILE A 5 10.02 8.11 7.67
CA ILE A 5 9.21 6.91 7.47
C ILE A 5 8.08 6.92 8.49
N TYR A 6 6.86 7.12 8.03
CA TYR A 6 5.68 6.98 8.88
C TYR A 6 5.16 5.53 8.75
N GLY A 7 5.53 4.70 9.74
CA GLY A 7 5.24 3.27 9.74
C GLY A 7 6.44 2.40 9.35
N ALA A 8 7.27 2.03 10.34
CA ALA A 8 8.42 1.13 10.18
C ALA A 8 7.99 -0.36 10.15
N GLY A 9 6.96 -0.68 9.37
CA GLY A 9 6.59 -2.04 9.02
C GLY A 9 7.52 -2.63 7.93
N ALA A 10 7.09 -3.73 7.33
CA ALA A 10 7.89 -4.44 6.33
C ALA A 10 8.32 -3.54 5.16
N ILE A 11 7.40 -2.81 4.57
CA ILE A 11 7.67 -1.93 3.41
C ILE A 11 8.38 -0.65 3.83
N GLY A 12 7.86 0.05 4.85
CA GLY A 12 8.46 1.30 5.31
C GLY A 12 9.88 1.11 5.84
N GLY A 13 10.12 0.04 6.58
CA GLY A 13 11.47 -0.30 7.06
C GLY A 13 12.42 -0.65 5.92
N TRP A 14 11.99 -1.42 4.92
CA TRP A 14 12.79 -1.72 3.74
C TRP A 14 13.17 -0.47 2.94
N ILE A 15 12.20 0.44 2.69
CA ILE A 15 12.45 1.72 2.00
C ILE A 15 13.38 2.60 2.84
N GLY A 16 13.09 2.74 4.14
CA GLY A 16 13.88 3.56 5.05
C GLY A 16 15.32 3.11 5.17
N HIS A 17 15.56 1.79 5.27
CA HIS A 17 16.91 1.23 5.30
C HIS A 17 17.68 1.54 4.00
N GLY A 18 17.05 1.35 2.83
CA GLY A 18 17.69 1.68 1.54
C GLY A 18 18.06 3.15 1.42
N LEU A 19 17.15 4.05 1.83
CA LEU A 19 17.39 5.49 1.80
C LEU A 19 18.48 5.93 2.80
N ALA A 20 18.52 5.36 4.01
CA ALA A 20 19.57 5.63 4.98
C ALA A 20 20.95 5.19 4.45
N ARG A 21 21.02 3.99 3.87
CA ARG A 21 22.23 3.48 3.21
C ARG A 21 22.72 4.38 2.07
N ALA A 22 21.78 5.04 1.37
CA ALA A 22 22.12 6.00 0.31
C ALA A 22 22.47 7.41 0.83
N GLY A 23 22.62 7.58 2.15
CA GLY A 23 23.06 8.83 2.78
C GLY A 23 21.95 9.83 3.11
N CYS A 24 20.67 9.44 3.04
CA CYS A 24 19.56 10.26 3.54
C CYS A 24 19.57 10.30 5.07
N ARG A 25 19.19 11.44 5.65
CA ARG A 25 18.88 11.52 7.09
C ARG A 25 17.49 10.95 7.30
N VAL A 26 17.43 9.70 7.76
CA VAL A 26 16.16 9.00 7.94
C VAL A 26 15.68 9.16 9.38
N SER A 27 14.47 9.64 9.53
CA SER A 27 13.70 9.60 10.77
C SER A 27 12.53 8.61 10.64
N VAL A 28 12.04 8.11 11.78
CA VAL A 28 10.99 7.10 11.80
C VAL A 28 9.96 7.43 12.88
N VAL A 29 8.70 7.49 12.48
CA VAL A 29 7.59 7.51 13.45
C VAL A 29 7.26 6.07 13.81
N ALA A 30 7.53 5.68 15.06
CA ALA A 30 7.30 4.33 15.57
C ALA A 30 6.84 4.35 17.02
N ARG A 31 6.22 3.27 17.49
CA ARG A 31 5.70 3.15 18.84
C ARG A 31 6.15 1.81 19.47
N GLY A 32 6.04 1.71 20.81
CA GLY A 32 6.24 0.47 21.55
C GLY A 32 7.60 -0.19 21.30
N ALA A 33 7.61 -1.52 21.18
CA ALA A 33 8.82 -2.31 20.98
C ALA A 33 9.62 -1.94 19.72
N THR A 34 8.95 -1.51 18.65
CA THR A 34 9.63 -1.06 17.43
C THR A 34 10.43 0.22 17.66
N LEU A 35 9.86 1.20 18.38
CA LEU A 35 10.59 2.42 18.76
C LEU A 35 11.82 2.11 19.61
N GLN A 36 11.66 1.25 20.62
CA GLN A 36 12.78 0.84 21.49
C GLN A 36 13.91 0.18 20.69
N ALA A 37 13.57 -0.75 19.79
CA ALA A 37 14.53 -1.45 18.96
C ALA A 37 15.27 -0.51 17.98
N LEU A 38 14.52 0.43 17.35
CA LEU A 38 15.13 1.42 16.45
C LEU A 38 16.10 2.35 17.16
N ASN A 39 15.81 2.76 18.40
CA ASN A 39 16.70 3.61 19.19
C ASN A 39 17.92 2.87 19.75
N ALA A 40 17.81 1.56 19.97
CA ALA A 40 18.91 0.74 20.50
C ALA A 40 19.86 0.25 19.38
N ASP A 41 19.29 -0.25 18.28
CA ASP A 41 20.02 -1.04 17.28
C ASP A 41 19.91 -0.46 15.86
N GLY A 42 19.23 0.66 15.67
CA GLY A 42 18.92 1.21 14.34
C GLY A 42 17.90 0.37 13.58
N LEU A 43 17.72 0.72 12.31
CA LEU A 43 16.84 0.02 11.39
C LEU A 43 17.60 -1.10 10.69
N ARG A 44 17.20 -2.35 10.93
CA ARG A 44 17.90 -3.56 10.47
C ARG A 44 17.17 -4.22 9.30
N LEU A 45 17.94 -4.71 8.33
CA LEU A 45 17.45 -5.39 7.15
C LEU A 45 18.18 -6.71 6.89
N HIS A 46 17.44 -7.81 6.84
CA HIS A 46 17.87 -9.07 6.26
C HIS A 46 17.66 -9.05 4.75
N GLN A 47 18.72 -9.13 3.97
CA GLN A 47 18.68 -9.21 2.51
C GLN A 47 19.85 -10.04 1.98
N GLY A 48 19.58 -10.99 1.07
CA GLY A 48 20.63 -11.81 0.45
C GLY A 48 21.45 -12.65 1.44
N GLY A 49 20.89 -13.01 2.59
CA GLY A 49 21.59 -13.76 3.64
C GLY A 49 22.35 -12.90 4.65
N GLU A 50 22.41 -11.60 4.45
CA GLU A 50 23.10 -10.66 5.33
C GLU A 50 22.11 -9.86 6.18
N LEU A 51 22.51 -9.53 7.41
CA LEU A 51 21.84 -8.56 8.28
C LEU A 51 22.66 -7.28 8.34
N THR A 52 22.09 -6.18 7.85
CA THR A 52 22.70 -4.87 7.91
C THR A 52 21.88 -3.92 8.75
N ALA A 53 22.52 -2.92 9.38
CA ALA A 53 21.87 -1.91 10.22
C ALA A 53 22.17 -0.51 9.67
N GLN A 54 21.21 0.40 9.85
CA GLN A 54 21.34 1.81 9.54
C GLN A 54 20.89 2.64 10.73
N ASP A 55 21.64 3.66 11.07
CA ASP A 55 21.23 4.62 12.09
C ASP A 55 20.03 5.44 11.61
N VAL A 56 19.03 5.56 12.48
CA VAL A 56 17.84 6.36 12.23
C VAL A 56 17.45 7.11 13.50
N THR A 57 16.80 8.25 13.34
CA THR A 57 16.20 8.97 14.48
C THR A 57 14.75 8.53 14.64
N ALA A 58 14.42 7.79 15.70
CA ALA A 58 13.07 7.31 15.91
C ALA A 58 12.34 8.05 17.04
N SER A 59 11.06 8.37 16.83
CA SER A 59 10.21 9.02 17.83
C SER A 59 8.75 8.54 17.71
N ALA A 60 8.04 8.53 18.83
CA ALA A 60 6.58 8.35 18.83
C ALA A 60 5.85 9.66 18.50
N SER A 61 6.51 10.80 18.70
CA SER A 61 5.95 12.14 18.44
C SER A 61 6.46 12.69 17.10
N PRO A 62 5.59 12.88 16.10
CA PRO A 62 5.95 13.55 14.86
C PRO A 62 6.56 14.94 15.07
N ALA A 63 6.07 15.69 16.06
CA ALA A 63 6.57 17.03 16.38
C ALA A 63 8.05 17.05 16.78
N ALA A 64 8.57 15.97 17.37
CA ALA A 64 9.99 15.86 17.73
C ALA A 64 10.91 15.70 16.51
N LEU A 65 10.37 15.32 15.35
CA LEU A 65 11.13 15.08 14.12
C LEU A 65 11.13 16.31 13.20
N GLY A 66 10.15 17.20 13.35
CA GLY A 66 10.03 18.44 12.57
C GLY A 66 9.77 18.21 11.08
N VAL A 67 9.75 19.29 10.32
CA VAL A 67 9.44 19.27 8.88
C VAL A 67 10.45 18.44 8.09
N GLN A 68 9.94 17.62 7.16
CA GLN A 68 10.70 16.71 6.32
C GLN A 68 10.69 17.16 4.86
N ASP A 69 11.69 16.74 4.09
CA ASP A 69 11.72 16.96 2.64
C ASP A 69 10.84 15.90 1.93
N VAL A 70 10.90 14.66 2.42
CA VAL A 70 10.06 13.54 1.95
C VAL A 70 9.47 12.80 3.15
N LEU A 71 8.20 12.52 3.09
CA LEU A 71 7.50 11.67 4.03
C LEU A 71 7.03 10.40 3.32
N VAL A 72 7.57 9.24 3.70
CA VAL A 72 7.12 7.94 3.20
C VAL A 72 6.00 7.43 4.11
N LEU A 73 4.78 7.43 3.61
CA LEU A 73 3.62 6.90 4.30
C LEU A 73 3.47 5.41 3.96
N ALA A 74 3.85 4.55 4.91
CA ALA A 74 3.88 3.09 4.76
C ALA A 74 3.18 2.38 5.93
N VAL A 75 2.13 2.98 6.44
CA VAL A 75 1.23 2.37 7.44
C VAL A 75 0.17 1.53 6.76
N LYS A 76 -0.51 0.69 7.54
CA LYS A 76 -1.72 0.03 7.08
C LYS A 76 -2.92 0.95 7.12
N ALA A 77 -3.87 0.75 6.20
CA ALA A 77 -5.06 1.58 6.06
C ALA A 77 -5.82 1.83 7.38
N PRO A 78 -6.00 0.86 8.30
CA PRO A 78 -6.64 1.11 9.60
C PRO A 78 -5.92 2.12 10.50
N SER A 79 -4.66 2.43 10.25
CA SER A 79 -3.89 3.43 11.01
C SER A 79 -3.97 4.85 10.44
N LEU A 80 -4.62 5.05 9.30
CA LEU A 80 -4.68 6.34 8.62
C LEU A 80 -5.38 7.45 9.42
N PRO A 81 -6.43 7.19 10.22
CA PRO A 81 -7.00 8.22 11.10
C PRO A 81 -5.98 8.79 12.10
N ASP A 82 -5.12 7.94 12.69
CA ASP A 82 -4.03 8.38 13.58
C ASP A 82 -2.99 9.23 12.84
N VAL A 83 -2.72 8.87 11.58
CA VAL A 83 -1.82 9.65 10.71
C VAL A 83 -2.39 11.03 10.47
N ALA A 84 -3.64 11.13 10.04
CA ALA A 84 -4.31 12.42 9.79
C ALA A 84 -4.25 13.34 11.02
N ALA A 85 -4.45 12.76 12.22
CA ALA A 85 -4.42 13.53 13.47
C ALA A 85 -3.01 14.03 13.87
N GLY A 86 -1.94 13.35 13.43
CA GLY A 86 -0.59 13.59 13.92
C GLY A 86 0.45 14.07 12.90
N ILE A 87 0.14 14.09 11.62
CA ILE A 87 1.12 14.26 10.54
C ILE A 87 1.60 15.72 10.34
N ALA A 88 0.78 16.70 10.69
CA ALA A 88 1.01 18.12 10.40
C ALA A 88 2.42 18.64 10.76
N PRO A 89 3.04 18.28 11.91
CA PRO A 89 4.40 18.76 12.23
C PRO A 89 5.51 18.28 11.28
N LEU A 90 5.25 17.23 10.47
CA LEU A 90 6.20 16.71 9.49
C LEU A 90 6.08 17.38 8.12
N LEU A 91 4.97 18.10 7.88
CA LEU A 91 4.66 18.70 6.60
C LEU A 91 5.08 20.17 6.56
N GLY A 92 5.79 20.52 5.51
CA GLY A 92 6.06 21.90 5.09
C GLY A 92 5.51 22.12 3.68
N PRO A 93 5.58 23.36 3.15
CA PRO A 93 5.04 23.67 1.82
C PRO A 93 5.60 22.79 0.69
N GLU A 94 6.88 22.41 0.81
CA GLU A 94 7.59 21.63 -0.21
C GLU A 94 7.72 20.13 0.14
N THR A 95 7.09 19.69 1.23
CA THR A 95 7.17 18.27 1.62
C THR A 95 6.46 17.38 0.59
N VAL A 96 7.17 16.37 0.10
CA VAL A 96 6.59 15.33 -0.75
C VAL A 96 6.12 14.16 0.10
N VAL A 97 4.86 13.78 -0.01
CA VAL A 97 4.28 12.62 0.67
C VAL A 97 4.21 11.44 -0.29
N LEU A 98 5.14 10.49 -0.16
CA LEU A 98 5.16 9.26 -0.93
C LEU A 98 4.25 8.21 -0.28
N THR A 99 3.15 7.86 -0.93
CA THR A 99 2.18 6.88 -0.39
C THR A 99 2.52 5.46 -0.85
N ALA A 100 3.22 4.69 0.00
CA ALA A 100 3.66 3.32 -0.27
C ALA A 100 2.70 2.30 0.37
N MET A 101 1.42 2.35 0.00
CA MET A 101 0.33 1.56 0.59
C MET A 101 -0.33 0.67 -0.46
N ASN A 102 -1.04 -0.36 0.00
CA ASN A 102 -1.87 -1.20 -0.86
C ASN A 102 -3.31 -0.66 -0.93
N GLY A 103 -4.04 -1.08 -1.97
CA GLY A 103 -5.43 -0.71 -2.16
C GLY A 103 -5.62 0.66 -2.82
N VAL A 104 -6.86 1.13 -2.83
CA VAL A 104 -7.22 2.44 -3.34
C VAL A 104 -6.86 3.50 -2.30
N PRO A 105 -6.02 4.50 -2.61
CA PRO A 105 -5.69 5.56 -1.67
C PRO A 105 -6.79 6.65 -1.64
N TRP A 106 -6.82 7.48 -0.59
CA TRP A 106 -7.80 8.56 -0.44
C TRP A 106 -7.75 9.60 -1.58
N TRP A 107 -6.60 9.80 -2.20
CA TRP A 107 -6.36 10.76 -3.29
C TRP A 107 -6.66 10.17 -4.69
N PHE A 108 -7.14 8.93 -4.78
CA PHE A 108 -7.28 8.19 -6.05
C PHE A 108 -8.07 8.96 -7.12
N LEU A 109 -9.14 9.65 -6.73
CA LEU A 109 -9.99 10.42 -7.63
C LEU A 109 -9.48 11.87 -7.86
N HIS A 110 -8.32 12.24 -7.32
CA HIS A 110 -7.76 13.58 -7.54
C HIS A 110 -7.28 13.74 -8.99
N GLY A 111 -7.98 14.59 -9.74
CA GLY A 111 -7.72 14.80 -11.18
C GLY A 111 -7.97 13.58 -12.07
N PHE A 112 -8.70 12.57 -11.55
CA PHE A 112 -8.93 11.30 -12.21
C PHE A 112 -10.35 10.78 -11.94
N GLY A 113 -10.88 9.91 -12.86
CA GLY A 113 -12.18 9.25 -12.65
C GLY A 113 -13.35 9.95 -13.36
N GLY A 114 -13.11 10.84 -14.32
CA GLY A 114 -14.16 11.48 -15.11
C GLY A 114 -15.10 12.32 -14.25
N GLU A 115 -16.40 12.01 -14.22
CA GLU A 115 -17.41 12.70 -13.42
C GLU A 115 -17.19 12.54 -11.89
N LEU A 116 -16.43 11.54 -11.48
CA LEU A 116 -16.08 11.31 -10.07
C LEU A 116 -14.80 12.06 -9.64
N ALA A 117 -14.15 12.78 -10.57
CA ALA A 117 -12.91 13.47 -10.26
C ALA A 117 -13.06 14.46 -9.11
N GLY A 118 -12.12 14.41 -8.14
CA GLY A 118 -12.17 15.21 -6.92
C GLY A 118 -13.11 14.66 -5.84
N GLY A 119 -13.81 13.55 -6.11
CA GLY A 119 -14.68 12.88 -5.14
C GLY A 119 -13.89 12.24 -3.99
N GLN A 120 -14.56 12.11 -2.85
CA GLN A 120 -14.06 11.41 -1.67
C GLN A 120 -14.65 10.00 -1.63
N LEU A 121 -13.82 9.03 -1.24
CA LEU A 121 -14.26 7.64 -1.01
C LEU A 121 -14.40 7.39 0.50
N ALA A 122 -15.61 7.16 0.95
CA ALA A 122 -15.91 6.92 2.36
C ALA A 122 -15.24 5.64 2.90
N SER A 123 -14.99 4.66 2.04
CA SER A 123 -14.28 3.42 2.40
C SER A 123 -12.81 3.64 2.81
N VAL A 124 -12.16 4.71 2.35
CA VAL A 124 -10.73 4.97 2.65
C VAL A 124 -10.47 6.24 3.42
N ASP A 125 -11.37 7.21 3.34
CA ASP A 125 -11.31 8.46 4.13
C ASP A 125 -12.74 8.92 4.50
N PRO A 126 -13.39 8.22 5.46
CA PRO A 126 -14.83 8.43 5.74
C PRO A 126 -15.17 9.84 6.21
N THR A 127 -14.22 10.56 6.78
CA THR A 127 -14.43 11.92 7.32
C THR A 127 -13.77 13.01 6.49
N GLY A 128 -13.00 12.67 5.46
CA GLY A 128 -12.16 13.62 4.72
C GLY A 128 -10.92 14.08 5.49
N ALA A 129 -10.64 13.48 6.64
CA ALA A 129 -9.54 13.90 7.50
C ALA A 129 -8.16 13.76 6.86
N LEU A 130 -7.97 12.70 6.06
CA LEU A 130 -6.72 12.49 5.32
C LEU A 130 -6.54 13.53 4.22
N GLY A 131 -7.57 13.75 3.40
CA GLY A 131 -7.54 14.75 2.34
C GLY A 131 -7.30 16.16 2.88
N ASN A 132 -7.84 16.48 4.06
CA ASN A 132 -7.61 17.76 4.74
C ASN A 132 -6.21 17.87 5.34
N ALA A 133 -5.67 16.78 5.89
CA ALA A 133 -4.35 16.78 6.53
C ALA A 133 -3.19 16.68 5.52
N ILE A 134 -3.40 16.03 4.39
CA ILE A 134 -2.39 15.78 3.35
C ILE A 134 -2.97 16.22 2.01
N PRO A 135 -2.73 17.46 1.59
CA PRO A 135 -3.17 17.96 0.28
C PRO A 135 -2.67 17.09 -0.86
N ALA A 136 -3.53 16.81 -1.84
CA ALA A 136 -3.19 15.88 -2.93
C ALA A 136 -2.05 16.40 -3.83
N ASP A 137 -1.82 17.71 -3.87
CA ASP A 137 -0.71 18.36 -4.55
C ASP A 137 0.66 18.10 -3.88
N GLN A 138 0.69 17.64 -2.63
CA GLN A 138 1.89 17.16 -1.94
C GLN A 138 2.13 15.66 -2.14
N VAL A 139 1.16 14.93 -2.68
CA VAL A 139 1.24 13.47 -2.81
C VAL A 139 1.98 13.05 -4.07
N VAL A 140 2.84 12.05 -3.92
CA VAL A 140 3.33 11.18 -4.99
C VAL A 140 2.87 9.75 -4.67
N GLY A 141 2.14 9.13 -5.58
CA GLY A 141 1.71 7.74 -5.44
C GLY A 141 2.87 6.78 -5.65
N ALA A 142 2.86 5.64 -4.94
CA ALA A 142 3.78 4.55 -5.22
C ALA A 142 3.06 3.21 -5.27
N VAL A 143 3.35 2.40 -6.29
CA VAL A 143 2.95 1.00 -6.38
C VAL A 143 4.14 0.12 -6.07
N VAL A 144 4.09 -0.57 -4.92
CA VAL A 144 5.18 -1.39 -4.41
C VAL A 144 5.09 -2.80 -4.95
N HIS A 145 6.09 -3.24 -5.70
CA HIS A 145 6.27 -4.61 -6.17
C HIS A 145 7.48 -5.23 -5.47
N ALA A 146 7.30 -5.54 -4.20
CA ALA A 146 8.28 -6.21 -3.35
C ALA A 146 7.57 -7.07 -2.30
N SER A 147 8.25 -8.09 -1.84
CA SER A 147 7.83 -8.94 -0.72
C SER A 147 8.79 -8.73 0.43
N CYS A 148 8.27 -8.25 1.54
CA CYS A 148 9.00 -8.04 2.78
C CYS A 148 8.17 -8.56 3.97
N SER A 149 8.84 -8.93 5.04
CA SER A 149 8.23 -9.28 6.33
C SER A 149 8.96 -8.59 7.47
N VAL A 150 8.36 -8.60 8.65
CA VAL A 150 8.98 -8.14 9.89
C VAL A 150 9.38 -9.39 10.69
N ASP A 151 10.67 -9.60 10.90
CA ASP A 151 11.19 -10.74 11.67
C ASP A 151 11.11 -10.47 13.18
N ALA A 152 11.39 -9.22 13.58
CA ALA A 152 11.32 -8.74 14.95
C ALA A 152 11.12 -7.21 14.95
N PRO A 153 10.78 -6.57 16.06
CA PRO A 153 10.78 -5.11 16.16
C PRO A 153 12.08 -4.49 15.64
N GLY A 154 11.98 -3.56 14.68
CA GLY A 154 13.13 -2.91 14.04
C GLY A 154 13.93 -3.80 13.07
N VAL A 155 13.50 -5.03 12.79
CA VAL A 155 14.15 -5.96 11.86
C VAL A 155 13.20 -6.33 10.74
N VAL A 156 13.54 -5.94 9.52
CA VAL A 156 12.80 -6.26 8.30
C VAL A 156 13.55 -7.33 7.50
N ARG A 157 12.81 -8.21 6.84
CA ARG A 157 13.35 -9.16 5.86
C ARG A 157 12.81 -8.84 4.48
N HIS A 158 13.71 -8.68 3.53
CA HIS A 158 13.37 -8.58 2.11
C HIS A 158 13.48 -9.96 1.47
N HIS A 159 12.40 -10.40 0.81
CA HIS A 159 12.34 -11.70 0.14
C HIS A 159 12.65 -11.58 -1.34
N PHE A 160 11.89 -10.75 -2.07
CA PHE A 160 12.08 -10.52 -3.50
C PHE A 160 11.40 -9.24 -3.97
N GLY A 161 11.76 -8.80 -5.19
CA GLY A 161 11.22 -7.60 -5.85
C GLY A 161 11.81 -6.30 -5.26
N ARG A 162 12.00 -5.30 -6.10
CA ARG A 162 12.54 -4.00 -5.67
C ARG A 162 11.97 -2.82 -6.46
N LYS A 163 10.81 -3.06 -7.13
CA LYS A 163 10.21 -2.04 -7.97
C LYS A 163 9.20 -1.21 -7.18
N LEU A 164 9.34 0.11 -7.29
CA LEU A 164 8.44 1.14 -6.78
C LEU A 164 8.02 2.00 -7.97
N ILE A 165 6.86 1.76 -8.56
CA ILE A 165 6.34 2.61 -9.63
C ILE A 165 5.84 3.89 -8.97
N LEU A 166 6.34 5.05 -9.39
CA LEU A 166 5.98 6.35 -8.85
C LEU A 166 5.10 7.11 -9.83
N GLY A 167 4.24 7.99 -9.32
CA GLY A 167 3.48 8.89 -10.20
C GLY A 167 2.75 9.98 -9.43
N GLU A 168 2.60 11.11 -10.09
CA GLU A 168 1.74 12.19 -9.59
C GLU A 168 0.26 11.79 -9.73
N PRO A 169 -0.61 12.14 -8.77
CA PRO A 169 -2.06 11.98 -8.95
C PRO A 169 -2.59 12.63 -10.24
N SER A 170 -1.99 13.74 -10.65
CA SER A 170 -2.34 14.46 -11.88
C SER A 170 -1.85 13.80 -13.17
N GLY A 171 -1.01 12.76 -13.10
CA GLY A 171 -0.35 12.13 -14.24
C GLY A 171 0.79 12.93 -14.86
N GLN A 172 1.16 14.09 -14.29
CA GLN A 172 2.25 14.92 -14.81
C GLN A 172 3.61 14.36 -14.43
N LEU A 173 4.59 14.51 -15.33
CA LEU A 173 6.00 14.18 -15.07
C LEU A 173 6.73 15.38 -14.48
N THR A 174 6.46 15.70 -13.21
CA THR A 174 7.04 16.87 -12.54
C THR A 174 8.51 16.67 -12.19
N PRO A 175 9.27 17.76 -11.99
CA PRO A 175 10.66 17.66 -11.52
C PRO A 175 10.78 16.95 -10.17
N ARG A 176 9.80 17.10 -9.26
CA ARG A 176 9.85 16.46 -7.93
C ARG A 176 9.71 14.95 -8.00
N VAL A 177 8.81 14.41 -8.84
CA VAL A 177 8.66 12.95 -8.98
C VAL A 177 9.89 12.34 -9.65
N GLN A 178 10.50 13.03 -10.62
CA GLN A 178 11.73 12.62 -11.27
C GLN A 178 12.92 12.62 -10.29
N ALA A 179 13.05 13.68 -9.47
CA ALA A 179 14.07 13.75 -8.43
C ALA A 179 13.92 12.64 -7.39
N LEU A 180 12.66 12.37 -6.94
CA LEU A 180 12.38 11.29 -6.00
C LEU A 180 12.73 9.92 -6.60
N ALA A 181 12.40 9.68 -7.87
CA ALA A 181 12.75 8.46 -8.58
C ALA A 181 14.27 8.26 -8.66
N ALA A 182 15.03 9.33 -8.97
CA ALA A 182 16.48 9.29 -9.01
C ALA A 182 17.09 8.95 -7.63
N TRP A 183 16.57 9.54 -6.55
CA TRP A 183 17.00 9.21 -5.18
C TRP A 183 16.70 7.75 -4.80
N LEU A 184 15.52 7.26 -5.13
CA LEU A 184 15.17 5.85 -4.89
C LEU A 184 16.04 4.91 -5.73
N ALA A 185 16.36 5.26 -6.97
CA ALA A 185 17.28 4.48 -7.81
C ALA A 185 18.69 4.41 -7.20
N GLN A 186 19.24 5.52 -6.67
CA GLN A 186 20.50 5.54 -5.94
C GLN A 186 20.46 4.67 -4.67
N ALA A 187 19.30 4.58 -4.03
CA ALA A 187 19.07 3.71 -2.88
C ALA A 187 18.93 2.21 -3.25
N GLY A 188 18.98 1.86 -4.54
CA GLY A 188 18.94 0.49 -5.05
C GLY A 188 17.56 -0.03 -5.41
N PHE A 189 16.54 0.86 -5.49
CA PHE A 189 15.20 0.49 -5.95
C PHE A 189 15.08 0.66 -7.48
N GLU A 190 14.20 -0.12 -8.10
CA GLU A 190 13.72 0.16 -9.44
C GLU A 190 12.54 1.14 -9.30
N ALA A 191 12.74 2.41 -9.68
CA ALA A 191 11.78 3.47 -9.45
C ALA A 191 11.31 4.12 -10.77
N PRO A 192 10.61 3.39 -11.68
CA PRO A 192 10.06 4.00 -12.88
C PRO A 192 8.96 5.00 -12.53
N VAL A 193 8.89 6.10 -13.29
CA VAL A 193 7.84 7.09 -13.18
C VAL A 193 6.73 6.78 -14.18
N SER A 194 5.50 6.70 -13.70
CA SER A 194 4.30 6.45 -14.50
C SER A 194 3.49 7.73 -14.67
N PRO A 195 3.01 8.01 -15.88
CA PRO A 195 2.01 9.07 -16.14
C PRO A 195 0.58 8.62 -15.77
N HIS A 196 0.38 7.35 -15.37
CA HIS A 196 -0.93 6.76 -15.11
C HIS A 196 -0.93 5.96 -13.80
N ILE A 197 -0.52 6.58 -12.70
CA ILE A 197 -0.34 5.90 -11.41
C ILE A 197 -1.64 5.24 -10.90
N GLN A 198 -2.81 5.81 -11.19
CA GLN A 198 -4.10 5.21 -10.84
C GLN A 198 -4.32 3.88 -11.59
N GLN A 199 -3.91 3.80 -12.85
CA GLN A 199 -3.96 2.56 -13.63
C GLN A 199 -3.03 1.49 -13.05
N ASP A 200 -1.82 1.86 -12.65
CA ASP A 200 -0.86 0.94 -12.02
C ASP A 200 -1.37 0.44 -10.67
N ILE A 201 -1.97 1.33 -9.85
CA ILE A 201 -2.63 0.97 -8.60
C ILE A 201 -3.76 -0.02 -8.87
N TRP A 202 -4.64 0.29 -9.83
CA TRP A 202 -5.79 -0.55 -10.16
C TRP A 202 -5.37 -1.92 -10.69
N PHE A 203 -4.35 -1.98 -11.53
CA PHE A 203 -3.82 -3.23 -12.06
C PHE A 203 -3.26 -4.14 -10.96
N LYS A 204 -2.54 -3.58 -10.00
CA LYS A 204 -2.08 -4.34 -8.82
C LYS A 204 -3.26 -4.76 -7.95
N LEU A 205 -4.20 -3.85 -7.70
CA LEU A 205 -5.41 -4.09 -6.93
C LEU A 205 -6.24 -5.23 -7.54
N TRP A 206 -6.38 -5.29 -8.85
CA TRP A 206 -7.16 -6.25 -9.61
C TRP A 206 -6.86 -7.72 -9.26
N GLY A 207 -5.61 -8.03 -8.91
CA GLY A 207 -5.24 -9.33 -8.35
C GLY A 207 -5.40 -9.40 -6.83
N ASN A 208 -4.94 -8.37 -6.11
CA ASN A 208 -4.87 -8.40 -4.66
C ASN A 208 -6.25 -8.40 -3.98
N MET A 209 -7.24 -7.71 -4.56
CA MET A 209 -8.58 -7.62 -4.00
C MET A 209 -9.33 -8.95 -3.96
N THR A 210 -8.85 -9.96 -4.69
CA THR A 210 -9.44 -11.30 -4.73
C THR A 210 -8.65 -12.28 -3.87
N ILE A 211 -7.39 -12.51 -4.21
CA ILE A 211 -6.56 -13.54 -3.57
C ILE A 211 -6.30 -13.22 -2.09
N ASN A 212 -6.07 -11.94 -1.72
CA ASN A 212 -5.75 -11.58 -0.35
C ASN A 212 -6.90 -11.87 0.63
N PRO A 213 -8.15 -11.41 0.40
CA PRO A 213 -9.25 -11.73 1.31
C PRO A 213 -9.64 -13.21 1.31
N ILE A 214 -9.58 -13.92 0.18
CA ILE A 214 -9.83 -15.35 0.13
C ILE A 214 -8.78 -16.10 0.95
N SER A 215 -7.50 -15.77 0.78
CA SER A 215 -6.41 -16.36 1.55
C SER A 215 -6.57 -16.11 3.05
N ALA A 216 -6.93 -14.87 3.44
CA ALA A 216 -7.19 -14.53 4.85
C ALA A 216 -8.39 -15.30 5.42
N LEU A 217 -9.47 -15.41 4.65
CA LEU A 217 -10.72 -16.09 5.03
C LEU A 217 -10.52 -17.59 5.23
N THR A 218 -9.76 -18.24 4.33
CA THR A 218 -9.63 -19.70 4.27
C THR A 218 -8.36 -20.23 4.93
N GLY A 219 -7.36 -19.38 5.16
CA GLY A 219 -6.01 -19.81 5.55
C GLY A 219 -5.18 -20.42 4.42
N ALA A 220 -5.73 -20.46 3.20
CA ALA A 220 -5.09 -21.09 2.04
C ALA A 220 -3.98 -20.23 1.42
N THR A 221 -2.98 -20.89 0.87
CA THR A 221 -1.93 -20.30 0.02
C THR A 221 -2.44 -20.11 -1.42
N THR A 222 -1.72 -19.33 -2.20
CA THR A 222 -2.11 -18.98 -3.59
C THR A 222 -2.29 -20.18 -4.50
N ASP A 223 -1.47 -21.21 -4.37
CA ASP A 223 -1.57 -22.46 -5.14
C ASP A 223 -2.87 -23.23 -4.85
N LEU A 224 -3.27 -23.31 -3.58
CA LEU A 224 -4.53 -23.95 -3.18
C LEU A 224 -5.76 -23.18 -3.70
N ILE A 225 -5.73 -21.85 -3.60
CA ILE A 225 -6.81 -20.97 -4.09
C ILE A 225 -6.98 -21.13 -5.60
N LEU A 226 -5.88 -21.11 -6.36
CA LEU A 226 -5.91 -21.24 -7.82
C LEU A 226 -6.06 -22.68 -8.31
N GLY A 227 -5.92 -23.65 -7.40
CA GLY A 227 -6.14 -25.08 -7.66
C GLY A 227 -7.59 -25.53 -7.54
N ASP A 228 -8.42 -24.79 -6.80
CA ASP A 228 -9.84 -25.13 -6.65
C ASP A 228 -10.68 -24.43 -7.74
N PRO A 229 -11.37 -25.20 -8.61
CA PRO A 229 -12.09 -24.65 -9.76
C PRO A 229 -13.27 -23.75 -9.38
N LEU A 230 -13.93 -23.97 -8.23
CA LEU A 230 -15.04 -23.13 -7.79
C LEU A 230 -14.53 -21.81 -7.23
N VAL A 231 -13.44 -21.83 -6.44
CA VAL A 231 -12.80 -20.64 -5.91
C VAL A 231 -12.18 -19.81 -7.03
N LEU A 232 -11.53 -20.46 -8.00
CA LEU A 232 -10.98 -19.81 -9.21
C LEU A 232 -12.08 -19.10 -10.01
N GLY A 233 -13.25 -19.74 -10.13
CA GLY A 233 -14.43 -19.13 -10.75
C GLY A 233 -14.87 -17.86 -10.02
N LEU A 234 -14.94 -17.88 -8.70
CA LEU A 234 -15.25 -16.70 -7.88
C LEU A 234 -14.21 -15.60 -8.07
N VAL A 235 -12.91 -15.93 -8.04
CA VAL A 235 -11.80 -14.99 -8.29
C VAL A 235 -11.98 -14.30 -9.63
N SER A 236 -12.28 -15.06 -10.69
CA SER A 236 -12.49 -14.52 -12.05
C SER A 236 -13.70 -13.57 -12.09
N GLN A 237 -14.82 -13.90 -11.45
CA GLN A 237 -16.00 -13.04 -11.44
C GLN A 237 -15.72 -11.71 -10.72
N VAL A 238 -15.09 -11.73 -9.54
CA VAL A 238 -14.71 -10.50 -8.82
C VAL A 238 -13.73 -9.65 -9.67
N MET A 239 -12.80 -10.28 -10.38
CA MET A 239 -11.90 -9.58 -11.29
C MET A 239 -12.64 -8.94 -12.47
N LEU A 240 -13.65 -9.59 -13.05
CA LEU A 240 -14.47 -9.03 -14.13
C LEU A 240 -15.30 -7.83 -13.65
N GLU A 241 -15.87 -7.90 -12.46
CA GLU A 241 -16.56 -6.75 -11.84
C GLU A 241 -15.60 -5.56 -11.67
N ALA A 242 -14.42 -5.78 -11.08
CA ALA A 242 -13.42 -4.72 -10.91
C ALA A 242 -12.91 -4.16 -12.26
N LYS A 243 -12.77 -5.01 -13.29
CA LYS A 243 -12.45 -4.58 -14.66
C LYS A 243 -13.52 -3.65 -15.22
N ALA A 244 -14.81 -4.00 -15.02
CA ALA A 244 -15.94 -3.17 -15.46
C ALA A 244 -15.99 -1.82 -14.71
N VAL A 245 -15.77 -1.82 -13.39
CA VAL A 245 -15.67 -0.58 -12.59
C VAL A 245 -14.51 0.28 -13.08
N GLY A 246 -13.32 -0.31 -13.29
CA GLY A 246 -12.16 0.40 -13.82
C GLY A 246 -12.42 1.06 -15.18
N ALA A 247 -13.10 0.36 -16.08
CA ALA A 247 -13.46 0.90 -17.41
C ALA A 247 -14.35 2.15 -17.29
N ARG A 248 -15.26 2.21 -16.32
CA ARG A 248 -16.09 3.42 -16.05
C ARG A 248 -15.27 4.60 -15.53
N LEU A 249 -14.13 4.32 -14.91
CA LEU A 249 -13.18 5.33 -14.43
C LEU A 249 -12.13 5.74 -15.47
N GLY A 250 -12.16 5.14 -16.67
CA GLY A 250 -11.16 5.39 -17.72
C GLY A 250 -9.92 4.49 -17.61
N ILE A 251 -9.96 3.44 -16.79
CA ILE A 251 -8.88 2.45 -16.68
C ILE A 251 -9.19 1.27 -17.59
N THR A 252 -8.32 1.02 -18.58
CA THR A 252 -8.44 -0.13 -19.46
C THR A 252 -7.51 -1.24 -18.97
N ILE A 253 -8.07 -2.44 -18.76
CA ILE A 253 -7.31 -3.67 -18.53
C ILE A 253 -7.55 -4.58 -19.73
N ASP A 254 -6.56 -4.73 -20.60
CA ASP A 254 -6.67 -5.57 -21.81
C ASP A 254 -6.65 -7.07 -21.47
N GLN A 255 -5.98 -7.44 -20.38
CA GLN A 255 -5.85 -8.82 -19.90
C GLN A 255 -7.18 -9.40 -19.45
N GLN A 256 -7.30 -10.73 -19.58
CA GLN A 256 -8.37 -11.50 -18.95
C GLN A 256 -7.91 -12.03 -17.59
N PRO A 257 -8.85 -12.45 -16.71
CA PRO A 257 -8.49 -13.04 -15.41
C PRO A 257 -7.48 -14.17 -15.51
N GLU A 258 -7.57 -15.01 -16.55
CA GLU A 258 -6.69 -16.15 -16.81
C GLU A 258 -5.22 -15.75 -16.97
N ASP A 259 -4.96 -14.62 -17.63
CA ASP A 259 -3.61 -14.07 -17.80
C ASP A 259 -3.00 -13.73 -16.43
N ARG A 260 -3.79 -13.14 -15.57
CA ARG A 260 -3.37 -12.79 -14.20
C ARG A 260 -3.20 -14.04 -13.32
N HIS A 261 -4.07 -15.04 -13.49
CA HIS A 261 -3.93 -16.33 -12.80
C HIS A 261 -2.62 -17.02 -13.18
N ALA A 262 -2.23 -16.99 -14.46
CA ALA A 262 -0.97 -17.56 -14.92
C ALA A 262 0.25 -16.92 -14.23
N VAL A 263 0.25 -15.60 -14.06
CA VAL A 263 1.29 -14.88 -13.33
C VAL A 263 1.27 -15.25 -11.85
N THR A 264 0.09 -15.31 -11.22
CA THR A 264 -0.03 -15.62 -9.79
C THR A 264 0.38 -17.06 -9.47
N ARG A 265 0.14 -18.01 -10.38
CA ARG A 265 0.61 -19.42 -10.23
C ARG A 265 2.13 -19.54 -10.10
N GLN A 266 2.89 -18.61 -10.67
CA GLN A 266 4.36 -18.61 -10.54
C GLN A 266 4.85 -18.37 -9.10
N LEU A 267 3.98 -17.82 -8.21
CA LEU A 267 4.30 -17.63 -6.81
C LEU A 267 4.28 -18.94 -5.99
N GLY A 268 3.65 -20.02 -6.52
CA GLY A 268 3.50 -21.28 -5.82
C GLY A 268 2.71 -21.15 -4.52
N ALA A 269 3.15 -21.84 -3.47
CA ALA A 269 2.54 -21.85 -2.14
C ALA A 269 2.83 -20.56 -1.36
N PHE A 270 2.43 -19.41 -1.91
CA PHE A 270 2.69 -18.09 -1.33
C PHE A 270 1.58 -17.69 -0.33
N LYS A 271 1.97 -17.19 0.83
CA LYS A 271 1.06 -16.58 1.80
C LYS A 271 0.88 -15.10 1.48
N THR A 272 -0.35 -14.67 1.24
CA THR A 272 -0.64 -13.26 1.00
C THR A 272 -0.35 -12.39 2.23
N SER A 273 -0.16 -11.08 2.03
CA SER A 273 0.05 -10.14 3.13
C SER A 273 -1.13 -10.12 4.11
N MET A 274 -2.37 -10.24 3.63
CA MET A 274 -3.56 -10.24 4.47
C MET A 274 -3.66 -11.54 5.30
N LEU A 275 -3.28 -12.71 4.76
CA LEU A 275 -3.17 -13.93 5.56
C LEU A 275 -2.11 -13.81 6.64
N GLN A 276 -0.95 -13.23 6.30
CA GLN A 276 0.11 -12.97 7.30
C GLN A 276 -0.39 -12.04 8.41
N ASP A 277 -1.23 -11.04 8.08
CA ASP A 277 -1.85 -10.15 9.07
C ASP A 277 -2.79 -10.89 10.01
N VAL A 278 -3.67 -11.73 9.47
CA VAL A 278 -4.58 -12.56 10.27
C VAL A 278 -3.78 -13.48 11.20
N GLN A 279 -2.74 -14.14 10.69
CA GLN A 279 -1.87 -15.01 11.49
C GLN A 279 -1.12 -14.24 12.58
N ALA A 280 -0.75 -12.98 12.32
CA ALA A 280 -0.09 -12.10 13.28
C ALA A 280 -1.06 -11.30 14.17
N ARG A 281 -2.36 -11.56 14.10
CA ARG A 281 -3.41 -10.83 14.84
C ARG A 281 -3.36 -9.32 14.60
N LYS A 282 -3.11 -8.89 13.35
CA LYS A 282 -3.07 -7.49 12.93
C LYS A 282 -4.34 -7.14 12.15
N PRO A 283 -4.80 -5.89 12.22
CA PRO A 283 -5.93 -5.42 11.41
C PRO A 283 -5.70 -5.64 9.91
N VAL A 284 -6.77 -6.00 9.19
CA VAL A 284 -6.78 -6.26 7.76
C VAL A 284 -7.23 -5.04 6.96
N GLU A 285 -6.74 -4.91 5.72
CA GLU A 285 -6.97 -3.75 4.85
C GLU A 285 -8.15 -3.98 3.88
N LEU A 286 -9.30 -4.48 4.38
CA LEU A 286 -10.44 -4.84 3.54
C LEU A 286 -11.08 -3.63 2.85
N ASP A 287 -11.18 -2.49 3.54
CA ASP A 287 -11.83 -1.31 2.97
C ASP A 287 -11.07 -0.74 1.78
N ALA A 288 -9.75 -0.61 1.89
CA ALA A 288 -8.91 -0.11 0.80
C ALA A 288 -8.80 -1.09 -0.38
N LEU A 289 -8.90 -2.42 -0.13
CA LEU A 289 -8.73 -3.45 -1.16
C LEU A 289 -10.04 -3.88 -1.82
N VAL A 290 -11.12 -3.99 -1.06
CA VAL A 290 -12.41 -4.51 -1.55
C VAL A 290 -13.52 -3.47 -1.39
N GLY A 291 -13.59 -2.81 -0.24
CA GLY A 291 -14.59 -1.80 0.07
C GLY A 291 -14.60 -0.64 -0.93
N ALA A 292 -13.43 -0.14 -1.29
CA ALA A 292 -13.27 0.95 -2.26
C ALA A 292 -13.75 0.56 -3.67
N VAL A 293 -13.48 -0.68 -4.11
CA VAL A 293 -13.98 -1.16 -5.41
C VAL A 293 -15.50 -1.28 -5.41
N ARG A 294 -16.06 -1.78 -4.32
CA ARG A 294 -17.50 -1.86 -4.12
C ARG A 294 -18.15 -0.48 -4.15
N GLU A 295 -17.58 0.49 -3.43
CA GLU A 295 -18.06 1.88 -3.41
C GLU A 295 -17.99 2.52 -4.81
N LEU A 296 -16.86 2.35 -5.51
CA LEU A 296 -16.71 2.81 -6.90
C LEU A 296 -17.70 2.13 -7.84
N GLY A 297 -18.02 0.84 -7.63
CA GLY A 297 -19.08 0.15 -8.36
C GLY A 297 -20.43 0.84 -8.20
N GLN A 298 -20.79 1.19 -6.96
CA GLN A 298 -22.03 1.92 -6.67
C GLN A 298 -22.06 3.30 -7.32
N LEU A 299 -20.96 4.07 -7.23
CA LEU A 299 -20.83 5.41 -7.79
C LEU A 299 -20.86 5.39 -9.34
N THR A 300 -20.37 4.33 -9.97
CA THR A 300 -20.33 4.18 -11.43
C THR A 300 -21.52 3.43 -12.00
N GLY A 301 -22.44 2.94 -11.16
CA GLY A 301 -23.60 2.15 -11.57
C GLY A 301 -23.24 0.73 -12.05
N VAL A 302 -22.09 0.19 -11.68
CA VAL A 302 -21.66 -1.17 -11.98
C VAL A 302 -22.05 -2.10 -10.82
N ALA A 303 -22.85 -3.13 -11.09
CA ALA A 303 -23.19 -4.13 -10.08
C ALA A 303 -21.98 -4.98 -9.70
N THR A 304 -21.77 -5.23 -8.41
CA THR A 304 -20.62 -5.96 -7.87
C THR A 304 -21.05 -7.10 -6.91
N PRO A 305 -21.97 -8.01 -7.30
CA PRO A 305 -22.54 -9.02 -6.40
C PRO A 305 -21.48 -10.00 -5.86
N PHE A 306 -20.48 -10.39 -6.65
CA PHE A 306 -19.41 -11.28 -6.19
C PHE A 306 -18.42 -10.56 -5.26
N THR A 307 -18.12 -9.29 -5.54
CA THR A 307 -17.32 -8.42 -4.65
C THR A 307 -18.05 -8.18 -3.33
N ASP A 308 -19.38 -7.96 -3.36
CA ASP A 308 -20.22 -7.80 -2.16
C ASP A 308 -20.20 -9.07 -1.29
N ALA A 309 -20.32 -10.25 -1.90
CA ALA A 309 -20.27 -11.53 -1.20
C ALA A 309 -18.90 -11.75 -0.55
N LEU A 310 -17.81 -11.51 -1.30
CA LEU A 310 -16.44 -11.63 -0.79
C LEU A 310 -16.19 -10.66 0.36
N MET A 311 -16.56 -9.38 0.19
CA MET A 311 -16.43 -8.36 1.25
C MET A 311 -17.22 -8.75 2.50
N GLY A 312 -18.46 -9.23 2.34
CA GLY A 312 -19.33 -9.64 3.44
C GLY A 312 -18.71 -10.75 4.28
N LEU A 313 -18.25 -11.82 3.64
CA LEU A 313 -17.65 -12.97 4.30
C LEU A 313 -16.32 -12.62 4.97
N ALA A 314 -15.42 -11.93 4.26
CA ALA A 314 -14.12 -11.56 4.80
C ALA A 314 -14.24 -10.57 5.98
N ARG A 315 -15.17 -9.61 5.89
CA ARG A 315 -15.46 -8.67 6.97
C ARG A 315 -16.03 -9.36 8.20
N LEU A 316 -16.97 -10.30 8.00
CA LEU A 316 -17.56 -11.04 9.11
C LEU A 316 -16.52 -11.85 9.86
N GLN A 317 -15.63 -12.54 9.14
CA GLN A 317 -14.50 -13.27 9.74
C GLN A 317 -13.58 -12.32 10.50
N ALA A 318 -13.16 -11.21 9.88
CA ALA A 318 -12.22 -10.27 10.49
C ALA A 318 -12.80 -9.65 11.77
N ARG A 319 -14.11 -9.32 11.80
CA ARG A 319 -14.83 -8.87 13.00
C ARG A 319 -14.85 -9.95 14.09
N GLY A 320 -15.14 -11.20 13.73
CA GLY A 320 -15.12 -12.33 14.67
C GLY A 320 -13.75 -12.57 15.29
N LEU A 321 -12.69 -12.18 14.59
CA LEU A 321 -11.29 -12.26 15.07
C LEU A 321 -10.82 -10.97 15.78
N GLY A 322 -11.61 -9.89 15.79
CA GLY A 322 -11.22 -8.58 16.31
C GLY A 322 -10.14 -7.87 15.47
N LEU A 323 -10.15 -8.09 14.13
CA LEU A 323 -9.17 -7.56 13.19
C LEU A 323 -9.75 -6.53 12.20
N TYR A 324 -11.02 -6.09 12.47
CA TYR A 324 -11.73 -5.10 11.66
C TYR A 324 -12.59 -4.20 12.54
#